data_dee2408236b8663af3c0131a4e02f286
#
_entry.id   dee2408236b8663af3c0131a4e02f286
#
_cell.length_a   1.000
_cell.length_b   1.000
_cell.length_c   1.000
_cell.angle_alpha   90.00
_cell.angle_beta   90.00
_cell.angle_gamma   90.00
#
_symmetry.space_group_name_H-M   'P 1'
#
loop_
_entity.id
_entity.type
_entity.pdbx_description
1 polymer ?
#
loop_
_entity_poly.entity_id
_entity_poly.type
_entity_poly.pdbx_seq_one_letter_code
_entity_poly.pdbx_strand_id
1 'polypeptide(L)'
;MSGVPEGVETPEVMIDLDVLKRNIDGMAYVMREKRIDLRPHVKTHKLPQIAALQIAAGAVGLTVATIGEAEVFVDHGATDVFIAYPLWVTPHHASRLVRLSSAARVAVGADSVESARVMGTALAEGADRIEVLVEIDSGHHRSGVSPARAVEVARAAASVGLRVTGVFTFPGHSYAPGMPVRAAGQEQQALAEATDLLETAGFDITRISGGSTPTAVLTGPSAATEARPGVYVFGDAQQLELERCTLDGIALTIASTVVSRHEGEGDTPRRLVLDAGSKVVGSDRPAWATGFGRLMDHPEARVTALSEHHATVVWPDDLPLPALGARLRVIPNHVCLTMNLVDEVTVISGGVVVDHWTVAARGRNK
;
A
#
# COMPACT_ATOMS: atom_id res chain seq x y z
N MET A 1 8.22 -24.21 11.26
CA MET A 1 9.20 -23.64 10.34
C MET A 1 10.13 -22.69 11.03
N SER A 2 11.36 -22.65 10.55
CA SER A 2 12.52 -21.98 11.12
C SER A 2 12.22 -20.57 11.63
N GLY A 3 12.63 -20.30 12.86
CA GLY A 3 12.66 -18.95 13.44
C GLY A 3 13.48 -17.95 12.61
N VAL A 4 13.99 -16.93 13.23
CA VAL A 4 14.89 -15.96 12.60
C VAL A 4 16.16 -16.65 12.08
N PRO A 5 16.59 -16.49 10.81
CA PRO A 5 17.79 -17.14 10.27
C PRO A 5 19.05 -16.81 11.07
N GLU A 6 20.01 -17.71 11.04
CA GLU A 6 21.34 -17.46 11.61
C GLU A 6 22.00 -16.28 10.87
N GLY A 7 22.73 -15.43 11.61
CA GLY A 7 23.43 -14.27 11.05
C GLY A 7 22.59 -12.99 10.88
N VAL A 8 21.25 -13.05 11.05
CA VAL A 8 20.44 -11.83 11.08
C VAL A 8 20.61 -11.15 12.43
N GLU A 9 21.02 -9.91 12.49
CA GLU A 9 21.02 -9.08 13.71
C GLU A 9 19.61 -8.54 14.01
N THR A 10 19.33 -8.18 15.24
CA THR A 10 18.03 -7.62 15.64
C THR A 10 18.16 -6.19 16.18
N PRO A 11 17.15 -5.34 15.95
CA PRO A 11 15.95 -5.58 15.15
C PRO A 11 16.19 -5.43 13.65
N GLU A 12 15.63 -6.34 12.84
CA GLU A 12 15.83 -6.36 11.38
C GLU A 12 14.52 -6.66 10.63
N VAL A 13 14.21 -5.90 9.57
CA VAL A 13 13.07 -6.20 8.69
C VAL A 13 13.44 -7.26 7.69
N MET A 14 12.71 -8.36 7.69
CA MET A 14 12.94 -9.51 6.81
C MET A 14 11.79 -9.67 5.83
N ILE A 15 12.12 -9.98 4.57
CA ILE A 15 11.15 -10.35 3.53
C ILE A 15 11.39 -11.80 3.12
N ASP A 16 10.38 -12.65 3.29
CA ASP A 16 10.36 -14.00 2.73
C ASP A 16 10.01 -13.92 1.24
N LEU A 17 11.02 -14.14 0.40
CA LEU A 17 10.91 -14.02 -1.06
C LEU A 17 9.98 -15.08 -1.66
N ASP A 18 9.91 -16.25 -1.05
CA ASP A 18 9.06 -17.33 -1.56
C ASP A 18 7.58 -17.01 -1.31
N VAL A 19 7.25 -16.50 -0.12
CA VAL A 19 5.91 -16.02 0.21
C VAL A 19 5.56 -14.79 -0.64
N LEU A 20 6.48 -13.83 -0.76
CA LEU A 20 6.31 -12.63 -1.58
C LEU A 20 5.92 -12.97 -3.03
N LYS A 21 6.68 -13.88 -3.67
CA LYS A 21 6.40 -14.31 -5.04
C LYS A 21 5.02 -14.97 -5.15
N ARG A 22 4.66 -15.87 -4.23
CA ARG A 22 3.33 -16.48 -4.21
C ARG A 22 2.21 -15.44 -4.10
N ASN A 23 2.40 -14.42 -3.27
CA ASN A 23 1.41 -13.34 -3.13
C ASN A 23 1.28 -12.53 -4.43
N ILE A 24 2.40 -12.20 -5.09
CA ILE A 24 2.41 -11.48 -6.38
C ILE A 24 1.70 -12.30 -7.46
N ASP A 25 2.10 -13.56 -7.64
CA ASP A 25 1.56 -14.44 -8.65
C ASP A 25 0.05 -14.73 -8.41
N GLY A 26 -0.32 -14.92 -7.14
CA GLY A 26 -1.72 -15.14 -6.74
C GLY A 26 -2.62 -13.95 -7.07
N MET A 27 -2.21 -12.73 -6.77
CA MET A 27 -2.97 -11.53 -7.10
C MET A 27 -3.02 -11.32 -8.63
N ALA A 28 -1.91 -11.49 -9.33
CA ALA A 28 -1.86 -11.38 -10.79
C ALA A 28 -2.80 -12.40 -11.47
N TYR A 29 -2.81 -13.63 -10.95
CA TYR A 29 -3.74 -14.67 -11.43
C TYR A 29 -5.21 -14.26 -11.23
N VAL A 30 -5.59 -13.82 -10.03
CA VAL A 30 -6.98 -13.43 -9.73
C VAL A 30 -7.42 -12.24 -10.59
N MET A 31 -6.58 -11.25 -10.79
CA MET A 31 -6.92 -10.08 -11.61
C MET A 31 -7.08 -10.47 -13.10
N ARG A 32 -6.21 -11.32 -13.62
CA ARG A 32 -6.31 -11.84 -15.00
C ARG A 32 -7.60 -12.64 -15.22
N GLU A 33 -7.98 -13.52 -14.29
CA GLU A 33 -9.25 -14.27 -14.38
C GLU A 33 -10.47 -13.34 -14.38
N LYS A 34 -10.37 -12.20 -13.68
CA LYS A 34 -11.42 -11.18 -13.66
C LYS A 34 -11.37 -10.23 -14.86
N ARG A 35 -10.34 -10.32 -15.71
CA ARG A 35 -10.07 -9.38 -16.81
C ARG A 35 -9.96 -7.92 -16.33
N ILE A 36 -9.31 -7.75 -15.18
CA ILE A 36 -8.99 -6.45 -14.58
C ILE A 36 -7.47 -6.32 -14.59
N ASP A 37 -6.96 -5.23 -15.10
CA ASP A 37 -5.53 -4.94 -15.10
C ASP A 37 -5.02 -4.75 -13.67
N LEU A 38 -3.83 -5.26 -13.37
CA LEU A 38 -3.16 -5.04 -12.10
C LEU A 38 -2.19 -3.85 -12.21
N ARG A 39 -2.41 -2.82 -11.40
CA ARG A 39 -1.52 -1.66 -11.27
C ARG A 39 -1.14 -1.46 -9.80
N PRO A 40 -0.27 -2.29 -9.22
CA PRO A 40 -0.04 -2.37 -7.79
C PRO A 40 0.45 -1.03 -7.22
N HIS A 41 0.10 -0.76 -5.95
CA HIS A 41 0.52 0.44 -5.25
C HIS A 41 1.86 0.21 -4.54
N VAL A 42 2.93 0.70 -5.15
CA VAL A 42 4.31 0.45 -4.70
C VAL A 42 4.77 1.28 -3.49
N LYS A 43 3.93 2.24 -3.02
CA LYS A 43 4.17 2.94 -1.75
C LYS A 43 4.31 1.98 -0.55
N THR A 44 3.73 0.77 -0.68
CA THR A 44 3.77 -0.23 0.38
C THR A 44 5.18 -0.74 0.61
N HIS A 45 5.91 -1.05 -0.44
CA HIS A 45 7.24 -1.65 -0.34
C HIS A 45 8.39 -0.69 -0.66
N LYS A 46 8.19 0.29 -1.54
CA LYS A 46 9.22 1.28 -1.93
C LYS A 46 10.51 0.66 -2.52
N LEU A 47 10.41 -0.57 -3.03
CA LEU A 47 11.52 -1.40 -3.52
C LEU A 47 11.39 -1.63 -5.04
N PRO A 48 12.36 -1.16 -5.86
CA PRO A 48 12.37 -1.45 -7.30
C PRO A 48 12.40 -2.94 -7.64
N GLN A 49 13.04 -3.76 -6.82
CA GLN A 49 13.10 -5.21 -7.00
C GLN A 49 11.71 -5.85 -6.97
N ILE A 50 10.86 -5.43 -6.03
CA ILE A 50 9.47 -5.93 -5.95
C ILE A 50 8.63 -5.39 -7.11
N ALA A 51 8.79 -4.12 -7.48
CA ALA A 51 8.12 -3.55 -8.64
C ALA A 51 8.45 -4.32 -9.93
N ALA A 52 9.72 -4.70 -10.12
CA ALA A 52 10.13 -5.52 -11.26
C ALA A 52 9.45 -6.90 -11.26
N LEU A 53 9.34 -7.57 -10.11
CA LEU A 53 8.59 -8.82 -9.96
C LEU A 53 7.11 -8.66 -10.31
N GLN A 54 6.47 -7.56 -9.87
CA GLN A 54 5.07 -7.27 -10.19
C GLN A 54 4.84 -7.02 -11.67
N ILE A 55 5.71 -6.26 -12.34
CA ILE A 55 5.67 -6.05 -13.79
C ILE A 55 5.88 -7.38 -14.53
N ALA A 56 6.85 -8.19 -14.12
CA ALA A 56 7.09 -9.51 -14.71
C ALA A 56 5.90 -10.47 -14.55
N ALA A 57 5.11 -10.33 -13.47
CA ALA A 57 3.88 -11.08 -13.25
C ALA A 57 2.68 -10.55 -14.06
N GLY A 58 2.84 -9.46 -14.83
CA GLY A 58 1.83 -8.93 -15.74
C GLY A 58 1.13 -7.66 -15.26
N ALA A 59 1.69 -6.93 -14.27
CA ALA A 59 1.19 -5.61 -13.94
C ALA A 59 1.39 -4.64 -15.12
N VAL A 60 0.36 -3.86 -15.46
CA VAL A 60 0.36 -2.94 -16.61
C VAL A 60 1.11 -1.65 -16.36
N GLY A 61 1.51 -1.39 -15.14
CA GLY A 61 2.22 -0.21 -14.66
C GLY A 61 2.18 -0.15 -13.15
N LEU A 62 2.60 0.95 -12.56
CA LEU A 62 2.71 1.13 -11.12
C LEU A 62 1.82 2.27 -10.63
N THR A 63 1.30 2.14 -9.41
CA THR A 63 0.68 3.23 -8.67
C THR A 63 1.63 3.72 -7.59
N VAL A 64 1.81 5.02 -7.51
CA VAL A 64 2.65 5.70 -6.52
C VAL A 64 1.84 6.74 -5.75
N ALA A 65 2.35 7.19 -4.61
CA ALA A 65 1.70 8.23 -3.80
C ALA A 65 2.26 9.64 -4.07
N THR A 66 3.49 9.77 -4.55
CA THR A 66 4.16 11.06 -4.70
C THR A 66 4.95 11.16 -5.99
N ILE A 67 5.29 12.38 -6.39
CA ILE A 67 6.20 12.62 -7.53
C ILE A 67 7.58 12.01 -7.25
N GLY A 68 8.08 12.10 -6.01
CA GLY A 68 9.37 11.54 -5.64
C GLY A 68 9.41 10.01 -5.71
N GLU A 69 8.32 9.32 -5.39
CA GLU A 69 8.21 7.88 -5.64
C GLU A 69 8.21 7.60 -7.16
N ALA A 70 7.43 8.36 -7.95
CA ALA A 70 7.39 8.20 -9.39
C ALA A 70 8.79 8.33 -10.01
N GLU A 71 9.58 9.34 -9.61
CA GLU A 71 10.95 9.53 -10.08
C GLU A 71 11.81 8.30 -9.81
N VAL A 72 11.80 7.77 -8.58
CA VAL A 72 12.58 6.57 -8.23
C VAL A 72 12.19 5.38 -9.10
N PHE A 73 10.91 5.10 -9.25
CA PHE A 73 10.50 3.92 -10.03
C PHE A 73 10.72 4.09 -11.53
N VAL A 74 10.58 5.29 -12.09
CA VAL A 74 10.92 5.58 -13.49
C VAL A 74 12.43 5.45 -13.73
N ASP A 75 13.26 5.95 -12.84
CA ASP A 75 14.72 5.78 -12.89
C ASP A 75 15.15 4.30 -12.84
N HIS A 76 14.28 3.42 -12.29
CA HIS A 76 14.46 1.96 -12.26
C HIS A 76 13.65 1.22 -13.34
N GLY A 77 13.24 1.92 -14.40
CA GLY A 77 12.67 1.30 -15.60
C GLY A 77 11.14 1.18 -15.64
N ALA A 78 10.40 1.78 -14.72
CA ALA A 78 8.94 1.86 -14.85
C ALA A 78 8.55 2.79 -16.01
N THR A 79 7.73 2.30 -16.93
CA THR A 79 7.30 3.02 -18.14
C THR A 79 5.88 3.58 -18.08
N ASP A 80 5.12 3.24 -17.05
CA ASP A 80 3.74 3.71 -16.82
C ASP A 80 3.51 3.86 -15.32
N VAL A 81 3.27 5.10 -14.85
CA VAL A 81 3.06 5.43 -13.45
C VAL A 81 1.80 6.26 -13.26
N PHE A 82 1.02 5.89 -12.24
CA PHE A 82 -0.13 6.66 -11.80
C PHE A 82 0.12 7.21 -10.39
N ILE A 83 0.20 8.53 -10.26
CA ILE A 83 0.24 9.21 -8.98
C ILE A 83 -1.21 9.35 -8.50
N ALA A 84 -1.68 8.33 -7.77
CA ALA A 84 -3.07 8.21 -7.32
C ALA A 84 -3.35 9.07 -6.07
N TYR A 85 -3.18 10.37 -6.24
CA TYR A 85 -3.29 11.38 -5.19
C TYR A 85 -3.66 12.73 -5.81
N PRO A 86 -4.58 13.52 -5.22
CA PRO A 86 -4.83 14.89 -5.67
C PRO A 86 -3.60 15.76 -5.39
N LEU A 87 -3.02 16.31 -6.44
CA LEU A 87 -1.84 17.15 -6.33
C LEU A 87 -2.19 18.63 -6.39
N TRP A 88 -1.61 19.42 -5.49
CA TRP A 88 -1.50 20.86 -5.68
C TRP A 88 -0.22 21.16 -6.45
N VAL A 89 -0.34 21.33 -7.77
CA VAL A 89 0.81 21.41 -8.67
C VAL A 89 1.39 22.82 -8.70
N THR A 90 2.53 22.99 -8.05
CA THR A 90 3.35 24.22 -8.12
C THR A 90 4.21 24.21 -9.39
N PRO A 91 4.83 25.33 -9.81
CA PRO A 91 5.78 25.34 -10.94
C PRO A 91 6.93 24.33 -10.79
N HIS A 92 7.40 24.10 -9.55
CA HIS A 92 8.41 23.08 -9.27
C HIS A 92 7.87 21.66 -9.51
N HIS A 93 6.65 21.34 -9.06
CA HIS A 93 6.01 20.06 -9.35
C HIS A 93 5.77 19.87 -10.85
N ALA A 94 5.31 20.91 -11.55
CA ALA A 94 5.08 20.87 -12.99
C ALA A 94 6.35 20.50 -13.76
N SER A 95 7.49 21.11 -13.44
CA SER A 95 8.76 20.80 -14.10
C SER A 95 9.21 19.35 -13.87
N ARG A 96 8.91 18.77 -12.71
CA ARG A 96 9.18 17.35 -12.41
C ARG A 96 8.25 16.42 -13.20
N LEU A 97 6.96 16.72 -13.23
CA LEU A 97 5.96 15.94 -13.98
C LEU A 97 6.25 15.95 -15.50
N VAL A 98 6.59 17.11 -16.07
CA VAL A 98 6.98 17.22 -17.48
C VAL A 98 8.24 16.39 -17.77
N ARG A 99 9.22 16.40 -16.88
CA ARG A 99 10.42 15.56 -17.01
C ARG A 99 10.09 14.08 -16.94
N LEU A 100 9.25 13.66 -15.99
CA LEU A 100 8.77 12.28 -15.89
C LEU A 100 8.02 11.84 -17.16
N SER A 101 7.15 12.71 -17.71
CA SER A 101 6.38 12.40 -18.94
C SER A 101 7.22 12.24 -20.19
N SER A 102 8.51 12.62 -20.15
CA SER A 102 9.46 12.37 -21.23
C SER A 102 10.05 10.95 -21.17
N ALA A 103 9.97 10.27 -20.03
CA ALA A 103 10.54 8.94 -19.80
C ALA A 103 9.47 7.86 -19.58
N ALA A 104 8.27 8.25 -19.15
CA ALA A 104 7.19 7.32 -18.83
C ALA A 104 5.82 7.94 -19.14
N ARG A 105 4.81 7.11 -19.31
CA ARG A 105 3.40 7.52 -19.28
C ARG A 105 3.05 7.92 -17.85
N VAL A 106 2.54 9.14 -17.67
CA VAL A 106 2.24 9.69 -16.34
C VAL A 106 0.76 10.03 -16.25
N ALA A 107 0.11 9.51 -15.24
CA ALA A 107 -1.24 9.89 -14.85
C ALA A 107 -1.24 10.49 -13.44
N VAL A 108 -2.16 11.44 -13.18
CA VAL A 108 -2.33 12.09 -11.88
C VAL A 108 -3.80 12.15 -11.48
N GLY A 109 -4.08 12.25 -10.17
CA GLY A 109 -5.42 12.46 -9.64
C GLY A 109 -5.80 13.94 -9.60
N ALA A 110 -7.09 14.23 -9.82
CA ALA A 110 -7.69 15.55 -9.57
C ALA A 110 -9.07 15.39 -8.93
N ASP A 111 -9.38 16.20 -7.91
CA ASP A 111 -10.64 16.11 -7.16
C ASP A 111 -11.37 17.47 -7.06
N SER A 112 -10.87 18.51 -7.71
CA SER A 112 -11.49 19.83 -7.69
C SER A 112 -11.24 20.62 -8.96
N VAL A 113 -12.15 21.51 -9.29
CA VAL A 113 -12.03 22.48 -10.40
C VAL A 113 -10.78 23.34 -10.23
N GLU A 114 -10.50 23.73 -9.00
CA GLU A 114 -9.39 24.61 -8.66
C GLU A 114 -8.05 23.91 -8.85
N SER A 115 -7.88 22.68 -8.29
CA SER A 115 -6.64 21.91 -8.45
C SER A 115 -6.38 21.57 -9.92
N ALA A 116 -7.41 21.21 -10.70
CA ALA A 116 -7.29 20.92 -12.12
C ALA A 116 -6.82 22.17 -12.92
N ARG A 117 -7.38 23.34 -12.67
CA ARG A 117 -6.97 24.59 -13.32
C ARG A 117 -5.54 25.00 -12.96
N VAL A 118 -5.19 24.92 -11.68
CA VAL A 118 -3.81 25.21 -11.22
C VAL A 118 -2.81 24.26 -11.86
N MET A 119 -3.13 22.97 -11.93
CA MET A 119 -2.30 21.94 -12.56
C MET A 119 -2.07 22.26 -14.05
N GLY A 120 -3.13 22.46 -14.83
CA GLY A 120 -3.00 22.74 -16.27
C GLY A 120 -2.23 24.03 -16.54
N THR A 121 -2.49 25.09 -15.76
CA THR A 121 -1.75 26.36 -15.88
C THR A 121 -0.27 26.18 -15.57
N ALA A 122 0.07 25.40 -14.54
CA ALA A 122 1.45 25.19 -14.14
C ALA A 122 2.22 24.29 -15.13
N LEU A 123 1.55 23.31 -15.74
CA LEU A 123 2.14 22.41 -16.75
C LEU A 123 2.31 23.09 -18.12
N ALA A 124 1.50 24.11 -18.43
CA ALA A 124 1.53 24.87 -19.69
C ALA A 124 1.57 23.95 -20.93
N GLU A 125 2.59 24.08 -21.79
CA GLU A 125 2.73 23.27 -23.01
C GLU A 125 2.93 21.75 -22.78
N GLY A 126 3.18 21.34 -21.53
CA GLY A 126 3.31 19.92 -21.16
C GLY A 126 2.01 19.29 -20.66
N ALA A 127 0.90 20.06 -20.60
CA ALA A 127 -0.36 19.58 -20.03
C ALA A 127 -0.96 18.40 -20.81
N ASP A 128 -0.82 18.36 -22.11
CA ASP A 128 -1.33 17.30 -23.00
C ASP A 128 -0.63 15.93 -22.80
N ARG A 129 0.55 15.93 -22.20
CA ARG A 129 1.33 14.71 -21.89
C ARG A 129 0.89 14.03 -20.60
N ILE A 130 0.14 14.75 -19.75
CA ILE A 130 -0.27 14.25 -18.45
C ILE A 130 -1.73 13.78 -18.55
N GLU A 131 -1.94 12.53 -18.19
CA GLU A 131 -3.29 11.98 -18.04
C GLU A 131 -3.87 12.41 -16.69
N VAL A 132 -5.16 12.72 -16.68
CA VAL A 132 -5.89 13.03 -15.45
C VAL A 132 -7.01 12.03 -15.25
N LEU A 133 -7.06 11.44 -14.04
CA LEU A 133 -8.21 10.70 -13.56
C LEU A 133 -8.91 11.52 -12.48
N VAL A 134 -10.24 11.64 -12.57
CA VAL A 134 -11.03 12.33 -11.55
C VAL A 134 -11.18 11.41 -10.35
N GLU A 135 -10.82 11.90 -9.15
CA GLU A 135 -11.02 11.15 -7.91
C GLU A 135 -12.47 11.23 -7.45
N ILE A 136 -13.05 10.06 -7.22
CA ILE A 136 -14.43 9.91 -6.74
C ILE A 136 -14.41 9.46 -5.27
N ASP A 137 -15.12 10.15 -4.42
CA ASP A 137 -15.36 9.70 -3.05
C ASP A 137 -16.42 8.58 -3.05
N SER A 138 -15.98 7.38 -2.79
CA SER A 138 -16.83 6.20 -2.70
C SER A 138 -17.28 5.84 -1.27
N GLY A 139 -17.09 6.77 -0.31
CA GLY A 139 -17.50 6.59 1.09
C GLY A 139 -16.36 6.60 2.10
N HIS A 140 -15.13 6.86 1.67
CA HIS A 140 -13.99 7.05 2.58
C HIS A 140 -13.94 8.47 3.19
N HIS A 141 -14.49 9.46 2.47
CA HIS A 141 -14.58 10.87 2.89
C HIS A 141 -13.24 11.52 3.24
N ARG A 142 -12.16 11.16 2.51
CA ARG A 142 -10.84 11.76 2.65
C ARG A 142 -10.58 12.83 1.59
N SER A 143 -10.80 12.49 0.34
CA SER A 143 -10.63 13.30 -0.87
C SER A 143 -11.58 12.76 -1.95
N GLY A 144 -11.62 13.40 -3.10
CA GLY A 144 -12.52 13.03 -4.18
C GLY A 144 -13.84 13.80 -4.15
N VAL A 145 -14.52 13.83 -5.29
CA VAL A 145 -15.84 14.41 -5.43
C VAL A 145 -16.91 13.33 -5.45
N SER A 146 -18.16 13.72 -5.17
CA SER A 146 -19.32 12.84 -5.46
C SER A 146 -19.39 12.57 -6.97
N PRO A 147 -19.92 11.41 -7.41
CA PRO A 147 -20.08 11.10 -8.84
C PRO A 147 -20.73 12.23 -9.64
N ALA A 148 -21.76 12.88 -9.11
CA ALA A 148 -22.48 13.98 -9.75
C ALA A 148 -21.60 15.21 -10.07
N ARG A 149 -20.47 15.38 -9.38
CA ARG A 149 -19.54 16.49 -9.60
C ARG A 149 -18.35 16.12 -10.52
N ALA A 150 -18.24 14.88 -10.93
CA ALA A 150 -17.10 14.42 -11.77
C ALA A 150 -16.99 15.23 -13.07
N VAL A 151 -18.12 15.51 -13.73
CA VAL A 151 -18.15 16.26 -15.00
C VAL A 151 -17.63 17.70 -14.83
N GLU A 152 -17.89 18.33 -13.70
CA GLU A 152 -17.40 19.67 -13.41
C GLU A 152 -15.87 19.71 -13.36
N VAL A 153 -15.27 18.76 -12.64
CA VAL A 153 -13.80 18.62 -12.53
C VAL A 153 -13.17 18.28 -13.88
N ALA A 154 -13.76 17.32 -14.62
CA ALA A 154 -13.28 16.90 -15.92
C ALA A 154 -13.29 18.05 -16.96
N ARG A 155 -14.37 18.85 -17.00
CA ARG A 155 -14.45 20.03 -17.88
C ARG A 155 -13.43 21.10 -17.50
N ALA A 156 -13.20 21.31 -16.21
CA ALA A 156 -12.15 22.22 -15.77
C ALA A 156 -10.76 21.76 -16.20
N ALA A 157 -10.46 20.48 -16.07
CA ALA A 157 -9.20 19.90 -16.51
C ALA A 157 -9.02 20.03 -18.03
N ALA A 158 -10.03 19.64 -18.82
CA ALA A 158 -9.99 19.74 -20.28
C ALA A 158 -9.84 21.19 -20.78
N SER A 159 -10.48 22.16 -20.09
CA SER A 159 -10.41 23.59 -20.49
C SER A 159 -9.01 24.20 -20.37
N VAL A 160 -8.10 23.55 -19.68
CA VAL A 160 -6.68 23.96 -19.51
C VAL A 160 -5.71 22.99 -20.18
N GLY A 161 -6.20 22.17 -21.13
CA GLY A 161 -5.38 21.29 -21.95
C GLY A 161 -4.99 19.95 -21.32
N LEU A 162 -5.49 19.60 -20.13
CA LEU A 162 -5.25 18.30 -19.52
C LEU A 162 -6.08 17.21 -20.21
N ARG A 163 -5.50 16.03 -20.35
CA ARG A 163 -6.16 14.88 -20.98
C ARG A 163 -6.88 14.03 -19.92
N VAL A 164 -8.19 14.20 -19.81
CA VAL A 164 -9.01 13.38 -18.93
C VAL A 164 -9.23 12.00 -19.55
N THR A 165 -8.77 10.94 -18.88
CA THR A 165 -8.82 9.57 -19.39
C THR A 165 -9.62 8.62 -18.50
N GLY A 166 -10.05 9.07 -17.31
CA GLY A 166 -10.74 8.16 -16.44
C GLY A 166 -11.16 8.72 -15.09
N VAL A 167 -11.61 7.80 -14.27
CA VAL A 167 -11.98 8.01 -12.88
C VAL A 167 -11.19 7.07 -11.97
N PHE A 168 -10.99 7.46 -10.72
CA PHE A 168 -10.43 6.57 -9.73
C PHE A 168 -11.02 6.82 -8.35
N THR A 169 -10.90 5.85 -7.46
CA THR A 169 -11.26 5.98 -6.05
C THR A 169 -10.33 5.18 -5.17
N PHE A 170 -10.28 5.49 -3.88
CA PHE A 170 -9.67 4.66 -2.85
C PHE A 170 -10.70 4.30 -1.79
N PRO A 171 -11.16 3.04 -1.72
CA PRO A 171 -12.15 2.59 -0.74
C PRO A 171 -11.51 2.37 0.64
N GLY A 172 -10.94 3.42 1.25
CA GLY A 172 -10.17 3.34 2.50
C GLY A 172 -10.98 2.84 3.69
N HIS A 173 -12.29 3.05 3.69
CA HIS A 173 -13.19 2.52 4.71
C HIS A 173 -13.34 0.99 4.67
N SER A 174 -12.78 0.32 3.65
CA SER A 174 -12.65 -1.14 3.62
C SER A 174 -11.70 -1.71 4.68
N TYR A 175 -10.83 -0.85 5.24
CA TYR A 175 -9.88 -1.23 6.30
C TYR A 175 -10.53 -1.16 7.69
N ALA A 176 -11.72 -1.75 7.82
CA ALA A 176 -12.40 -1.94 9.09
C ALA A 176 -13.13 -3.29 9.11
N PRO A 177 -13.28 -3.94 10.27
CA PRO A 177 -13.99 -5.21 10.41
C PRO A 177 -15.40 -5.15 9.81
N GLY A 178 -15.76 -6.15 9.01
CA GLY A 178 -17.07 -6.26 8.35
C GLY A 178 -17.28 -5.33 7.15
N MET A 179 -16.34 -4.43 6.84
CA MET A 179 -16.51 -3.43 5.78
C MET A 179 -16.07 -3.84 4.37
N PRO A 180 -15.16 -4.81 4.12
CA PRO A 180 -14.62 -5.03 2.78
C PRO A 180 -15.68 -5.23 1.69
N VAL A 181 -16.70 -6.07 1.93
CA VAL A 181 -17.76 -6.36 0.94
C VAL A 181 -18.62 -5.12 0.68
N ARG A 182 -19.00 -4.40 1.73
CA ARG A 182 -19.79 -3.17 1.61
C ARG A 182 -19.01 -2.09 0.85
N ALA A 183 -17.75 -1.89 1.22
CA ALA A 183 -16.89 -0.90 0.59
C ALA A 183 -16.65 -1.22 -0.90
N ALA A 184 -16.47 -2.49 -1.27
CA ALA A 184 -16.36 -2.91 -2.66
C ALA A 184 -17.65 -2.60 -3.46
N GLY A 185 -18.83 -2.82 -2.88
CA GLY A 185 -20.10 -2.46 -3.54
C GLY A 185 -20.24 -0.95 -3.73
N GLN A 186 -19.91 -0.15 -2.72
CA GLN A 186 -19.97 1.32 -2.80
C GLN A 186 -18.95 1.86 -3.82
N GLU A 187 -17.75 1.31 -3.86
CA GLU A 187 -16.73 1.62 -4.85
C GLU A 187 -17.23 1.38 -6.28
N GLN A 188 -17.75 0.19 -6.57
CA GLN A 188 -18.27 -0.18 -7.89
C GLN A 188 -19.40 0.75 -8.32
N GLN A 189 -20.35 1.03 -7.43
CA GLN A 189 -21.46 1.93 -7.71
C GLN A 189 -20.99 3.34 -8.03
N ALA A 190 -20.11 3.91 -7.20
CA ALA A 190 -19.62 5.28 -7.38
C ALA A 190 -18.80 5.45 -8.66
N LEU A 191 -17.96 4.47 -9.00
CA LEU A 191 -17.18 4.49 -10.24
C LEU A 191 -18.07 4.36 -11.47
N ALA A 192 -19.07 3.46 -11.46
CA ALA A 192 -20.01 3.29 -12.57
C ALA A 192 -20.81 4.56 -12.81
N GLU A 193 -21.41 5.16 -11.75
CA GLU A 193 -22.18 6.41 -11.86
C GLU A 193 -21.33 7.55 -12.42
N ALA A 194 -20.10 7.72 -11.94
CA ALA A 194 -19.20 8.76 -12.42
C ALA A 194 -18.79 8.55 -13.89
N THR A 195 -18.55 7.29 -14.28
CA THR A 195 -18.21 6.93 -15.66
C THR A 195 -19.36 7.26 -16.61
N ASP A 196 -20.58 6.81 -16.32
CA ASP A 196 -21.77 7.07 -17.13
C ASP A 196 -22.03 8.57 -17.32
N LEU A 197 -21.84 9.37 -16.27
CA LEU A 197 -22.00 10.83 -16.33
C LEU A 197 -20.92 11.49 -17.22
N LEU A 198 -19.67 11.03 -17.13
CA LEU A 198 -18.57 11.55 -17.93
C LEU A 198 -18.72 11.17 -19.41
N GLU A 199 -19.08 9.94 -19.72
CA GLU A 199 -19.33 9.48 -21.09
C GLU A 199 -20.52 10.23 -21.72
N THR A 200 -21.59 10.42 -20.95
CA THR A 200 -22.75 11.25 -21.36
C THR A 200 -22.33 12.70 -21.66
N ALA A 201 -21.34 13.22 -20.92
CA ALA A 201 -20.78 14.57 -21.12
C ALA A 201 -19.78 14.64 -22.28
N GLY A 202 -19.49 13.52 -22.98
CA GLY A 202 -18.64 13.42 -24.17
C GLY A 202 -17.16 13.13 -23.88
N PHE A 203 -16.81 12.67 -22.66
CA PHE A 203 -15.45 12.23 -22.35
C PHE A 203 -15.26 10.76 -22.76
N ASP A 204 -14.08 10.44 -23.30
CA ASP A 204 -13.65 9.07 -23.61
C ASP A 204 -12.98 8.47 -22.37
N ILE A 205 -13.73 7.64 -21.62
CA ILE A 205 -13.27 7.05 -20.36
C ILE A 205 -12.69 5.67 -20.64
N THR A 206 -11.37 5.58 -20.63
CA THR A 206 -10.62 4.34 -20.87
C THR A 206 -10.08 3.70 -19.60
N ARG A 207 -10.07 4.44 -18.47
CA ARG A 207 -9.54 3.96 -17.19
C ARG A 207 -10.55 4.16 -16.07
N ILE A 208 -10.99 3.04 -15.49
CA ILE A 208 -11.82 2.99 -14.29
C ILE A 208 -10.99 2.28 -13.23
N SER A 209 -10.38 3.06 -12.32
CA SER A 209 -9.31 2.60 -11.45
C SER A 209 -9.77 2.53 -10.00
N GLY A 210 -9.77 1.34 -9.44
CA GLY A 210 -10.24 1.08 -8.08
C GLY A 210 -9.39 0.07 -7.33
N GLY A 211 -10.00 -0.58 -6.36
CA GLY A 211 -9.40 -1.66 -5.59
C GLY A 211 -8.38 -1.21 -4.54
N SER A 212 -8.51 -1.83 -3.40
CA SER A 212 -7.53 -1.86 -2.31
C SER A 212 -7.18 -3.31 -2.02
N THR A 213 -6.22 -3.61 -1.15
CA THR A 213 -5.97 -5.01 -0.77
C THR A 213 -7.23 -5.71 -0.26
N PRO A 214 -8.08 -5.10 0.60
CA PRO A 214 -9.33 -5.73 1.03
C PRO A 214 -10.39 -5.89 -0.06
N THR A 215 -10.44 -5.03 -1.10
CA THR A 215 -11.55 -4.99 -2.07
C THR A 215 -11.22 -5.54 -3.45
N ALA A 216 -9.96 -5.53 -3.88
CA ALA A 216 -9.56 -5.90 -5.25
C ALA A 216 -10.09 -7.28 -5.68
N VAL A 217 -10.00 -8.27 -4.79
CA VAL A 217 -10.52 -9.63 -5.08
C VAL A 217 -12.06 -9.70 -5.09
N LEU A 218 -12.74 -8.69 -4.57
CA LEU A 218 -14.21 -8.57 -4.55
C LEU A 218 -14.75 -7.77 -5.74
N THR A 219 -13.91 -7.05 -6.48
CA THR A 219 -14.28 -6.25 -7.65
C THR A 219 -14.78 -7.16 -8.77
N GLY A 220 -15.92 -6.83 -9.34
CA GLY A 220 -16.49 -7.55 -10.50
C GLY A 220 -15.78 -7.19 -11.80
N PRO A 221 -15.83 -8.06 -12.83
CA PRO A 221 -15.09 -7.89 -14.09
C PRO A 221 -15.55 -6.69 -14.96
N SER A 222 -16.69 -6.10 -14.66
CA SER A 222 -17.23 -4.91 -15.37
C SER A 222 -17.19 -3.63 -14.54
N ALA A 223 -16.71 -3.70 -13.30
CA ALA A 223 -16.79 -2.58 -12.36
C ALA A 223 -15.55 -1.68 -12.37
N ALA A 224 -14.44 -2.20 -12.87
CA ALA A 224 -13.18 -1.47 -13.00
C ALA A 224 -12.35 -2.04 -14.15
N THR A 225 -11.54 -1.20 -14.79
CA THR A 225 -10.56 -1.64 -15.79
C THR A 225 -9.23 -2.01 -15.15
N GLU A 226 -8.90 -1.42 -13.99
CA GLU A 226 -7.68 -1.72 -13.25
C GLU A 226 -7.88 -1.68 -11.73
N ALA A 227 -7.06 -2.47 -11.00
CA ALA A 227 -7.06 -2.55 -9.55
C ALA A 227 -5.68 -2.19 -8.97
N ARG A 228 -5.67 -1.51 -7.79
CA ARG A 228 -4.46 -0.92 -7.19
C ARG A 228 -4.14 -1.42 -5.78
N PRO A 229 -4.18 -2.73 -5.49
CA PRO A 229 -3.80 -3.25 -4.18
C PRO A 229 -2.31 -2.99 -3.90
N GLY A 230 -1.95 -2.76 -2.64
CA GLY A 230 -0.56 -2.54 -2.23
C GLY A 230 -0.08 -3.56 -1.19
N VAL A 231 -0.74 -3.63 -0.05
CA VAL A 231 -0.34 -4.46 1.11
C VAL A 231 -0.32 -5.96 0.80
N TYR A 232 -1.05 -6.41 -0.22
CA TYR A 232 -1.16 -7.82 -0.61
C TYR A 232 0.18 -8.53 -0.80
N VAL A 233 1.23 -7.80 -1.20
CA VAL A 233 2.57 -8.39 -1.42
C VAL A 233 3.18 -8.94 -0.13
N PHE A 234 2.90 -8.31 1.00
CA PHE A 234 3.46 -8.66 2.29
C PHE A 234 2.46 -9.31 3.26
N GLY A 235 1.18 -8.89 3.21
CA GLY A 235 0.28 -9.08 4.32
C GLY A 235 0.74 -8.28 5.55
N ASP A 236 -0.12 -8.12 6.55
CA ASP A 236 0.20 -7.51 7.84
C ASP A 236 -0.84 -7.92 8.90
N ALA A 237 -0.65 -7.49 10.16
CA ALA A 237 -1.56 -7.84 11.23
C ALA A 237 -2.96 -7.26 11.02
N GLN A 238 -3.11 -6.11 10.35
CA GLN A 238 -4.42 -5.58 9.99
C GLN A 238 -5.13 -6.48 8.98
N GLN A 239 -4.43 -6.95 7.94
CA GLN A 239 -5.02 -7.85 6.94
C GLN A 239 -5.40 -9.22 7.55
N LEU A 240 -4.64 -9.71 8.54
CA LEU A 240 -5.02 -10.89 9.32
C LEU A 240 -6.31 -10.67 10.11
N GLU A 241 -6.44 -9.55 10.82
CA GLU A 241 -7.66 -9.21 11.59
C GLU A 241 -8.87 -8.94 10.70
N LEU A 242 -8.66 -8.49 9.47
CA LEU A 242 -9.71 -8.30 8.46
C LEU A 242 -10.02 -9.59 7.67
N GLU A 243 -9.33 -10.70 7.96
CA GLU A 243 -9.45 -11.97 7.24
C GLU A 243 -9.19 -11.84 5.73
N ARG A 244 -8.25 -10.94 5.37
CA ARG A 244 -7.87 -10.70 3.97
C ARG A 244 -6.56 -11.38 3.59
N CYS A 245 -5.82 -11.89 4.55
CA CYS A 245 -4.72 -12.83 4.35
C CYS A 245 -4.69 -13.85 5.49
N THR A 246 -3.85 -14.87 5.35
CA THR A 246 -3.57 -15.91 6.34
C THR A 246 -2.11 -15.80 6.79
N LEU A 247 -1.71 -16.48 7.86
CA LEU A 247 -0.33 -16.41 8.37
C LEU A 247 0.71 -16.87 7.34
N ASP A 248 0.39 -17.86 6.53
CA ASP A 248 1.25 -18.34 5.45
C ASP A 248 1.39 -17.35 4.27
N GLY A 249 0.53 -16.33 4.22
CA GLY A 249 0.62 -15.19 3.31
C GLY A 249 1.43 -14.01 3.85
N ILE A 250 1.94 -14.07 5.08
CA ILE A 250 2.79 -13.00 5.64
C ILE A 250 4.21 -13.14 5.11
N ALA A 251 4.60 -12.23 4.22
CA ALA A 251 5.94 -12.20 3.63
C ALA A 251 6.90 -11.26 4.38
N LEU A 252 6.40 -10.25 5.12
CA LEU A 252 7.24 -9.33 5.89
C LEU A 252 7.09 -9.58 7.38
N THR A 253 8.21 -9.76 8.06
CA THR A 253 8.31 -9.83 9.51
C THR A 253 9.51 -9.05 10.02
N ILE A 254 9.52 -8.73 11.30
CA ILE A 254 10.65 -8.07 11.96
C ILE A 254 11.27 -9.08 12.92
N ALA A 255 12.56 -9.42 12.69
CA ALA A 255 13.35 -10.17 13.64
C ALA A 255 13.57 -9.33 14.88
N SER A 256 13.33 -9.88 16.05
CA SER A 256 13.46 -9.18 17.33
C SER A 256 13.89 -10.12 18.43
N THR A 257 14.71 -9.63 19.36
CA THR A 257 15.25 -10.39 20.48
C THR A 257 14.47 -10.08 21.76
N VAL A 258 14.20 -11.12 22.57
CA VAL A 258 13.65 -10.98 23.93
C VAL A 258 14.73 -10.42 24.85
N VAL A 259 14.60 -9.15 25.22
CA VAL A 259 15.57 -8.44 26.09
C VAL A 259 15.14 -8.39 27.56
N SER A 260 13.84 -8.60 27.81
CA SER A 260 13.30 -8.72 29.18
C SER A 260 12.07 -9.63 29.19
N ARG A 261 11.82 -10.28 30.31
CA ARG A 261 10.62 -11.11 30.52
C ARG A 261 10.15 -11.04 31.96
N HIS A 262 8.84 -11.20 32.16
CA HIS A 262 8.20 -11.18 33.45
C HIS A 262 7.12 -12.26 33.50
N GLU A 263 7.14 -13.10 34.54
CA GLU A 263 6.15 -14.19 34.75
C GLU A 263 4.74 -13.67 35.12
N GLY A 264 4.63 -12.36 35.40
CA GLY A 264 3.42 -11.77 35.94
C GLY A 264 3.38 -11.85 37.46
N GLU A 265 2.68 -10.94 38.12
CA GLU A 265 2.47 -10.94 39.57
C GLU A 265 1.19 -10.14 39.89
N GLY A 266 0.27 -10.71 40.66
CA GLY A 266 -1.02 -10.09 40.94
C GLY A 266 -1.78 -9.76 39.67
N ASP A 267 -2.17 -8.49 39.46
CA ASP A 267 -2.88 -8.03 38.27
C ASP A 267 -1.93 -7.71 37.10
N THR A 268 -0.62 -7.89 37.26
CA THR A 268 0.36 -7.63 36.21
C THR A 268 0.49 -8.84 35.28
N PRO A 269 0.15 -8.73 33.98
CA PRO A 269 0.18 -9.87 33.08
C PRO A 269 1.60 -10.37 32.80
N ARG A 270 1.70 -11.62 32.40
CA ARG A 270 2.92 -12.19 31.80
C ARG A 270 3.29 -11.41 30.53
N ARG A 271 4.55 -11.04 30.39
CA ARG A 271 4.98 -10.20 29.27
C ARG A 271 6.44 -10.40 28.88
N LEU A 272 6.71 -10.07 27.64
CA LEU A 272 8.04 -9.95 27.07
C LEU A 272 8.29 -8.49 26.69
N VAL A 273 9.57 -8.10 26.69
CA VAL A 273 10.05 -6.88 26.05
C VAL A 273 10.99 -7.29 24.93
N LEU A 274 10.70 -6.80 23.73
CA LEU A 274 11.48 -7.02 22.52
C LEU A 274 12.28 -5.76 22.18
N ASP A 275 13.41 -5.91 21.51
CA ASP A 275 14.29 -4.83 21.04
C ASP A 275 13.80 -4.06 19.79
N ALA A 276 12.65 -4.45 19.23
CA ALA A 276 12.02 -3.77 18.10
C ALA A 276 10.91 -2.84 18.58
N GLY A 277 11.16 -1.55 18.62
CA GLY A 277 10.18 -0.52 18.98
C GLY A 277 9.52 0.17 17.78
N SER A 278 8.85 1.32 18.04
CA SER A 278 8.10 2.06 17.02
C SER A 278 8.97 2.59 15.87
N LYS A 279 10.28 2.72 16.07
CA LYS A 279 11.23 3.14 15.02
C LYS A 279 11.50 2.07 13.95
N VAL A 280 11.05 0.84 14.17
CA VAL A 280 11.14 -0.27 13.21
C VAL A 280 9.77 -0.86 12.93
N VAL A 281 8.98 -1.16 13.97
CA VAL A 281 7.64 -1.75 13.84
C VAL A 281 6.63 -0.75 13.24
N GLY A 282 6.79 0.54 13.59
CA GLY A 282 5.78 1.56 13.33
C GLY A 282 4.69 1.58 14.40
N SER A 283 4.06 2.74 14.58
CA SER A 283 3.03 2.95 15.61
C SER A 283 1.61 3.01 15.05
N ASP A 284 1.40 2.62 13.78
CA ASP A 284 0.11 2.67 13.14
C ASP A 284 -0.86 1.66 13.75
N ARG A 285 -1.95 2.17 14.34
CA ARG A 285 -2.97 1.38 15.02
C ARG A 285 -4.35 2.00 14.87
N PRO A 286 -5.20 1.46 14.01
CA PRO A 286 -6.61 1.85 13.99
C PRO A 286 -7.29 1.42 15.31
N ALA A 287 -8.37 2.12 15.68
CA ALA A 287 -9.05 1.91 16.95
C ALA A 287 -9.57 0.46 17.17
N TRP A 288 -9.84 -0.25 16.08
CA TRP A 288 -10.32 -1.65 16.12
C TRP A 288 -9.21 -2.69 16.25
N ALA A 289 -7.94 -2.33 15.96
CA ALA A 289 -6.84 -3.28 16.00
C ALA A 289 -6.49 -3.69 17.44
N THR A 290 -6.23 -4.97 17.65
CA THR A 290 -6.02 -5.56 18.98
C THR A 290 -4.63 -5.31 19.56
N GLY A 291 -3.77 -4.58 18.86
CA GLY A 291 -2.41 -4.21 19.29
C GLY A 291 -1.66 -3.45 18.21
N PHE A 292 -0.36 -3.30 18.37
CA PHE A 292 0.56 -2.71 17.41
C PHE A 292 1.22 -3.75 16.51
N GLY A 293 0.91 -5.01 16.68
CA GLY A 293 1.43 -6.15 15.94
C GLY A 293 1.18 -7.45 16.65
N ARG A 294 1.61 -8.55 16.04
CA ARG A 294 1.49 -9.92 16.52
C ARG A 294 2.81 -10.64 16.37
N LEU A 295 2.97 -11.78 17.05
CA LEU A 295 4.10 -12.66 16.79
C LEU A 295 3.73 -13.70 15.72
N MET A 296 4.64 -13.94 14.78
CA MET A 296 4.42 -14.89 13.68
C MET A 296 4.18 -16.32 14.16
N ASP A 297 4.96 -16.75 15.14
CA ASP A 297 4.93 -18.12 15.65
C ASP A 297 3.97 -18.29 16.86
N HIS A 298 3.43 -17.16 17.35
CA HIS A 298 2.45 -17.09 18.46
C HIS A 298 1.43 -16.00 18.17
N PRO A 299 0.53 -16.20 17.20
CA PRO A 299 -0.34 -15.13 16.68
C PRO A 299 -1.37 -14.60 17.67
N GLU A 300 -1.62 -15.29 18.79
CA GLU A 300 -2.41 -14.83 19.93
C GLU A 300 -1.66 -13.84 20.84
N ALA A 301 -0.32 -13.85 20.83
CA ALA A 301 0.49 -12.87 21.54
C ALA A 301 0.44 -11.50 20.83
N ARG A 302 0.16 -10.45 21.58
CA ARG A 302 -0.05 -9.09 21.07
C ARG A 302 1.04 -8.14 21.53
N VAL A 303 1.54 -7.32 20.59
CA VAL A 303 2.32 -6.13 20.93
C VAL A 303 1.33 -5.08 21.46
N THR A 304 1.26 -4.91 22.76
CA THR A 304 0.27 -4.04 23.41
C THR A 304 0.75 -2.63 23.64
N ALA A 305 2.07 -2.41 23.69
CA ALA A 305 2.69 -1.11 23.82
C ALA A 305 4.01 -1.03 23.04
N LEU A 306 4.32 0.16 22.54
CA LEU A 306 5.58 0.48 21.88
C LEU A 306 6.23 1.69 22.57
N SER A 307 7.52 1.55 22.86
CA SER A 307 8.46 2.68 23.03
C SER A 307 9.24 2.84 21.73
N GLU A 308 10.16 3.78 21.67
CA GLU A 308 10.96 4.02 20.46
C GLU A 308 11.75 2.77 20.02
N HIS A 309 12.36 2.06 20.98
CA HIS A 309 13.24 0.91 20.73
C HIS A 309 12.75 -0.40 21.38
N HIS A 310 11.57 -0.42 21.98
CA HIS A 310 11.05 -1.61 22.65
C HIS A 310 9.58 -1.85 22.32
N ALA A 311 9.21 -3.13 22.19
CA ALA A 311 7.84 -3.58 22.15
C ALA A 311 7.51 -4.40 23.40
N THR A 312 6.41 -4.07 24.07
CA THR A 312 5.85 -4.89 25.14
C THR A 312 4.83 -5.85 24.54
N VAL A 313 5.07 -7.14 24.75
CA VAL A 313 4.18 -8.21 24.29
C VAL A 313 3.53 -8.87 25.50
N VAL A 314 2.21 -8.84 25.56
CA VAL A 314 1.45 -9.67 26.53
C VAL A 314 1.49 -11.10 26.02
N TRP A 315 1.89 -12.01 26.93
CA TRP A 315 2.12 -13.41 26.60
C TRP A 315 0.98 -14.29 27.15
N PRO A 316 0.48 -15.26 26.37
CA PRO A 316 -0.56 -16.18 26.82
C PRO A 316 -0.13 -16.98 28.05
N ASP A 317 -1.07 -17.19 28.99
CA ASP A 317 -0.78 -17.84 30.26
C ASP A 317 -0.52 -19.35 30.13
N ASP A 318 -1.08 -19.96 29.09
CA ASP A 318 -0.97 -21.39 28.77
C ASP A 318 0.31 -21.77 28.02
N LEU A 319 1.09 -20.77 27.56
CA LEU A 319 2.33 -20.98 26.83
C LEU A 319 3.58 -20.70 27.70
N PRO A 320 4.67 -21.48 27.57
CA PRO A 320 5.91 -21.17 28.27
C PRO A 320 6.50 -19.85 27.76
N LEU A 321 6.97 -18.98 28.66
CA LEU A 321 7.67 -17.75 28.28
C LEU A 321 8.97 -18.09 27.52
N PRO A 322 9.22 -17.47 26.38
CA PRO A 322 10.52 -17.54 25.70
C PRO A 322 11.68 -17.12 26.60
N ALA A 323 12.84 -17.72 26.38
CA ALA A 323 14.03 -17.38 27.13
C ALA A 323 14.53 -15.96 26.79
N LEU A 324 15.30 -15.33 27.69
CA LEU A 324 16.09 -14.15 27.37
C LEU A 324 17.05 -14.48 26.22
N GLY A 325 17.17 -13.60 25.23
CA GLY A 325 17.97 -13.82 24.04
C GLY A 325 17.24 -14.66 22.97
N ALA A 326 16.05 -15.20 23.23
CA ALA A 326 15.25 -15.83 22.17
C ALA A 326 14.88 -14.84 21.08
N ARG A 327 14.95 -15.29 19.83
CA ARG A 327 14.68 -14.48 18.63
C ARG A 327 13.29 -14.82 18.11
N LEU A 328 12.45 -13.81 17.98
CA LEU A 328 11.05 -13.92 17.57
C LEU A 328 10.80 -13.09 16.33
N ARG A 329 9.74 -13.43 15.59
CA ARG A 329 9.30 -12.68 14.39
C ARG A 329 8.05 -11.88 14.70
N VAL A 330 8.14 -10.56 14.58
CA VAL A 330 7.00 -9.64 14.77
C VAL A 330 6.36 -9.36 13.42
N ILE A 331 5.05 -9.53 13.31
CA ILE A 331 4.22 -9.05 12.20
C ILE A 331 3.77 -7.64 12.58
N PRO A 332 4.20 -6.59 11.87
CA PRO A 332 3.77 -5.23 12.17
C PRO A 332 2.30 -5.04 11.86
N ASN A 333 1.70 -4.06 12.50
CA ASN A 333 0.29 -3.75 12.29
C ASN A 333 0.03 -3.23 10.87
N HIS A 334 0.93 -2.37 10.34
CA HIS A 334 0.82 -1.83 8.99
C HIS A 334 2.20 -1.71 8.30
N VAL A 335 2.45 -2.61 7.35
CA VAL A 335 3.75 -2.73 6.67
C VAL A 335 4.20 -1.48 5.91
N CYS A 336 3.27 -0.63 5.43
CA CYS A 336 3.64 0.58 4.70
C CYS A 336 4.44 1.56 5.58
N LEU A 337 4.10 1.65 6.87
CA LEU A 337 4.84 2.48 7.80
C LEU A 337 6.22 1.86 8.11
N THR A 338 6.27 0.56 8.38
CA THR A 338 7.51 -0.20 8.61
C THR A 338 8.52 0.05 7.50
N MET A 339 8.10 -0.13 6.24
CA MET A 339 8.97 0.07 5.07
C MET A 339 9.46 1.52 4.89
N ASN A 340 8.75 2.49 5.45
CA ASN A 340 9.20 3.89 5.41
C ASN A 340 10.19 4.26 6.53
N LEU A 341 10.40 3.36 7.51
CA LEU A 341 11.27 3.59 8.67
C LEU A 341 12.69 3.05 8.49
N VAL A 342 12.90 2.10 7.57
CA VAL A 342 14.17 1.40 7.40
C VAL A 342 14.83 1.71 6.05
N ASP A 343 16.17 1.72 6.04
CA ASP A 343 16.97 1.98 4.84
C ASP A 343 17.16 0.75 3.97
N GLU A 344 17.18 -0.42 4.60
CA GLU A 344 17.48 -1.71 3.99
C GLU A 344 16.61 -2.81 4.62
N VAL A 345 16.39 -3.87 3.90
CA VAL A 345 15.70 -5.07 4.36
C VAL A 345 16.50 -6.32 4.01
N THR A 346 16.44 -7.31 4.88
CA THR A 346 17.04 -8.63 4.65
C THR A 346 16.05 -9.53 3.89
N VAL A 347 16.50 -10.15 2.81
CA VAL A 347 15.69 -11.05 1.99
C VAL A 347 16.05 -12.49 2.31
N ILE A 348 15.04 -13.30 2.61
CA ILE A 348 15.20 -14.72 2.94
C ILE A 348 14.47 -15.60 1.92
N SER A 349 15.03 -16.76 1.61
CA SER A 349 14.40 -17.82 0.81
C SER A 349 14.82 -19.17 1.36
N GLY A 350 13.90 -20.13 1.47
CA GLY A 350 14.18 -21.42 2.08
C GLY A 350 14.71 -21.34 3.52
N GLY A 351 14.46 -20.23 4.23
CA GLY A 351 14.91 -20.02 5.61
C GLY A 351 16.36 -19.52 5.76
N VAL A 352 17.03 -19.13 4.67
CA VAL A 352 18.38 -18.55 4.67
C VAL A 352 18.39 -17.16 4.06
N VAL A 353 19.33 -16.31 4.48
CA VAL A 353 19.53 -14.98 3.88
C VAL A 353 20.10 -15.17 2.47
N VAL A 354 19.44 -14.54 1.49
CA VAL A 354 19.84 -14.61 0.07
C VAL A 354 20.23 -13.26 -0.51
N ASP A 355 19.77 -12.15 0.09
CA ASP A 355 20.04 -10.78 -0.42
C ASP A 355 19.76 -9.73 0.65
N HIS A 356 20.17 -8.48 0.37
CA HIS A 356 19.82 -7.27 1.09
C HIS A 356 19.35 -6.22 0.08
N TRP A 357 18.19 -5.61 0.31
CA TRP A 357 17.63 -4.62 -0.61
C TRP A 357 17.50 -3.25 0.04
N THR A 358 18.11 -2.25 -0.57
CA THR A 358 17.94 -0.85 -0.18
C THR A 358 16.52 -0.38 -0.51
N VAL A 359 15.84 0.27 0.43
CA VAL A 359 14.49 0.83 0.25
C VAL A 359 14.60 2.16 -0.52
N ALA A 360 14.79 2.08 -1.84
CA ALA A 360 15.19 3.19 -2.71
C ALA A 360 14.23 4.40 -2.66
N ALA A 361 12.92 4.15 -2.48
CA ALA A 361 11.93 5.22 -2.39
C ALA A 361 11.61 5.63 -0.93
N ARG A 362 12.41 5.20 0.08
CA ARG A 362 12.23 5.65 1.46
C ARG A 362 12.36 7.17 1.56
N GLY A 363 11.45 7.80 2.31
CA GLY A 363 11.47 9.24 2.52
C GLY A 363 11.11 10.09 1.28
N ARG A 364 10.75 9.48 0.15
CA ARG A 364 10.31 10.19 -1.06
C ARG A 364 8.86 10.66 -0.93
N ASN A 365 8.57 11.47 0.08
CA ASN A 365 7.20 11.87 0.46
C ASN A 365 6.72 13.14 -0.26
N LYS A 366 7.45 13.66 -1.24
CA LYS A 366 7.10 14.89 -1.99
C LYS A 366 7.59 14.85 -3.44
#